data_f1d96341e8453cfa241ed4c348599d61
#
_entry.id   f1d96341e8453cfa241ed4c348599d61
#
_cell.length_a   1.000
_cell.length_b   1.000
_cell.length_c   1.000
_cell.angle_alpha   90.00
_cell.angle_beta   90.00
_cell.angle_gamma   90.00
#
_symmetry.space_group_name_H-M   'P 1'
#
loop_
_entity.id
_entity.type
_entity.pdbx_description
1 polymer ?
#
loop_
_entity_poly.entity_id
_entity_poly.type
_entity_poly.pdbx_seq_one_letter_code
_entity_poly.pdbx_strand_id
1 'polypeptide(L)'
;MEELGAIMSSSFDPVLSARSIERFAPRTTDVVIAPFGKCGTTWTQQIFHTLRTKGDMNFDDISRVVPWIETSGSLGLDINAEQKACPRGFKSHLSYDKVPKGCRYINVIRNPIDAAYSSFKFMEGWYIEPGTVSADEFVLQNAKKGEYHRHFVSWWPHRNDENVLYLVYEHMKQDITSTIKKIAAFIEIALDQDLLEITKKHSSFSFMTEHEDRFDDAMLRNQSEAGVLPKGSDSSKVRVGKVGEYDLGEEVIAALNVKWQEIVMPVTGFGSYKELIASRAHPNEG
;
A
#
# COMPACT_ATOMS: atom_id res chain seq x y z
N MET A 1 18.39 -8.73 -13.69
CA MET A 1 18.22 -7.79 -12.53
C MET A 1 18.62 -6.36 -12.85
N GLU A 2 19.75 -6.08 -13.52
CA GLU A 2 20.07 -4.71 -13.99
C GLU A 2 19.05 -4.19 -15.00
N GLU A 3 18.63 -5.04 -15.93
CA GLU A 3 17.58 -4.72 -16.91
C GLU A 3 16.23 -4.43 -16.24
N LEU A 4 15.85 -5.19 -15.22
CA LEU A 4 14.65 -4.91 -14.41
C LEU A 4 14.75 -3.54 -13.70
N GLY A 5 15.93 -3.21 -13.17
CA GLY A 5 16.19 -1.89 -12.58
C GLY A 5 16.01 -0.75 -13.59
N ALA A 6 16.46 -0.93 -14.83
CA ALA A 6 16.30 0.04 -15.90
C ALA A 6 14.82 0.22 -16.30
N ILE A 7 14.08 -0.88 -16.46
CA ILE A 7 12.65 -0.86 -16.79
C ILE A 7 11.83 -0.18 -15.67
N MET A 8 12.11 -0.51 -14.41
CA MET A 8 11.46 0.14 -13.27
C MET A 8 11.77 1.64 -13.21
N SER A 9 13.02 2.03 -13.50
CA SER A 9 13.43 3.44 -13.53
C SER A 9 12.74 4.22 -14.65
N SER A 10 12.42 3.60 -15.78
CA SER A 10 11.67 4.23 -16.86
C SER A 10 10.19 4.47 -16.48
N SER A 11 9.63 3.61 -15.64
CA SER A 11 8.25 3.73 -15.14
C SER A 11 8.13 4.72 -13.96
N PHE A 12 9.22 4.99 -13.25
CA PHE A 12 9.27 5.89 -12.09
C PHE A 12 10.41 6.90 -12.24
N ASP A 13 10.18 7.93 -13.04
CA ASP A 13 11.13 9.03 -13.19
C ASP A 13 11.34 9.75 -11.84
N PRO A 14 12.53 9.66 -11.22
CA PRO A 14 12.79 10.24 -9.91
C PRO A 14 12.70 11.78 -9.90
N VAL A 15 12.93 12.44 -11.04
CA VAL A 15 12.84 13.89 -11.15
C VAL A 15 11.37 14.32 -11.19
N LEU A 16 10.54 13.63 -11.97
CA LEU A 16 9.10 13.90 -12.00
C LEU A 16 8.44 13.54 -10.67
N SER A 17 8.87 12.46 -10.03
CA SER A 17 8.41 12.08 -8.69
C SER A 17 8.75 13.15 -7.64
N ALA A 18 10.00 13.61 -7.59
CA ALA A 18 10.40 14.67 -6.68
C ALA A 18 9.60 15.96 -6.90
N ARG A 19 9.40 16.37 -8.16
CA ARG A 19 8.58 17.54 -8.50
C ARG A 19 7.11 17.37 -8.10
N SER A 20 6.56 16.16 -8.22
CA SER A 20 5.18 15.89 -7.82
C SER A 20 5.01 16.03 -6.31
N ILE A 21 5.95 15.49 -5.53
CA ILE A 21 5.98 15.61 -4.07
C ILE A 21 6.12 17.08 -3.65
N GLU A 22 7.03 17.82 -4.26
CA GLU A 22 7.28 19.23 -3.96
C GLU A 22 6.08 20.14 -4.27
N ARG A 23 5.34 19.85 -5.35
CA ARG A 23 4.15 20.61 -5.76
C ARG A 23 2.92 20.31 -4.92
N PHE A 24 2.88 19.19 -4.23
CA PHE A 24 1.72 18.84 -3.43
C PHE A 24 1.52 19.85 -2.29
N ALA A 25 0.36 20.50 -2.30
CA ALA A 25 -0.07 21.45 -1.28
C ALA A 25 -1.09 20.79 -0.36
N PRO A 26 -0.65 20.21 0.78
CA PRO A 26 -1.51 19.48 1.70
C PRO A 26 -2.49 20.40 2.43
N ARG A 27 -3.69 19.89 2.67
CA ARG A 27 -4.69 20.49 3.56
C ARG A 27 -4.80 19.64 4.83
N THR A 28 -5.14 20.23 5.95
CA THR A 28 -5.27 19.51 7.23
C THR A 28 -6.35 18.42 7.19
N THR A 29 -7.31 18.54 6.28
CA THR A 29 -8.37 17.54 6.06
C THR A 29 -7.97 16.44 5.09
N ASP A 30 -6.89 16.59 4.32
CA ASP A 30 -6.45 15.58 3.37
C ASP A 30 -6.01 14.30 4.08
N VAL A 31 -6.23 13.16 3.43
CA VAL A 31 -5.86 11.84 3.94
C VAL A 31 -4.85 11.20 3.00
N VAL A 32 -3.66 10.92 3.50
CA VAL A 32 -2.60 10.21 2.77
C VAL A 32 -2.52 8.77 3.25
N ILE A 33 -2.83 7.82 2.36
CA ILE A 33 -2.71 6.38 2.60
C ILE A 33 -1.29 5.99 2.25
N ALA A 34 -0.44 5.76 3.28
CA ALA A 34 1.02 5.68 3.15
C ALA A 34 1.65 4.38 3.69
N PRO A 35 1.13 3.19 3.39
CA PRO A 35 1.81 1.95 3.74
C PRO A 35 3.00 1.70 2.83
N PHE A 36 3.91 0.83 3.25
CA PHE A 36 4.88 0.24 2.32
C PHE A 36 4.16 -0.53 1.21
N GLY A 37 4.79 -0.65 0.04
CA GLY A 37 4.22 -1.42 -1.07
C GLY A 37 3.76 -2.82 -0.66
N LYS A 38 2.63 -3.28 -1.18
CA LYS A 38 2.03 -4.61 -0.91
C LYS A 38 1.50 -4.84 0.51
N CYS A 39 1.36 -3.78 1.31
CA CYS A 39 0.77 -3.83 2.65
C CYS A 39 -0.72 -3.44 2.69
N GLY A 40 -1.47 -3.64 1.60
CA GLY A 40 -2.92 -3.39 1.59
C GLY A 40 -3.33 -2.00 1.14
N THR A 41 -2.46 -1.26 0.44
CA THR A 41 -2.73 0.11 -0.05
C THR A 41 -4.02 0.20 -0.86
N THR A 42 -4.17 -0.62 -1.90
CA THR A 42 -5.34 -0.63 -2.78
C THR A 42 -6.63 -0.97 -2.03
N TRP A 43 -6.56 -1.91 -1.09
CA TRP A 43 -7.70 -2.24 -0.24
C TRP A 43 -8.12 -1.06 0.65
N THR A 44 -7.14 -0.37 1.25
CA THR A 44 -7.40 0.83 2.06
C THR A 44 -7.91 1.99 1.21
N GLN A 45 -7.39 2.18 -0.02
CA GLN A 45 -7.92 3.16 -0.97
C GLN A 45 -9.39 2.89 -1.30
N GLN A 46 -9.77 1.63 -1.53
CA GLN A 46 -11.15 1.26 -1.84
C GLN A 46 -12.08 1.49 -0.65
N ILE A 47 -11.68 1.10 0.58
CA ILE A 47 -12.45 1.39 1.80
C ILE A 47 -12.64 2.90 1.96
N PHE A 48 -11.56 3.66 1.89
CA PHE A 48 -11.57 5.12 2.01
C PHE A 48 -12.47 5.77 0.96
N HIS A 49 -12.33 5.37 -0.32
CA HIS A 49 -13.12 5.96 -1.40
C HIS A 49 -14.60 5.62 -1.26
N THR A 50 -14.94 4.39 -0.91
CA THR A 50 -16.33 3.99 -0.69
C THR A 50 -16.97 4.78 0.44
N LEU A 51 -16.28 4.96 1.56
CA LEU A 51 -16.77 5.74 2.70
C LEU A 51 -17.08 7.18 2.32
N ARG A 52 -16.13 7.89 1.69
CA ARG A 52 -16.31 9.32 1.38
C ARG A 52 -17.30 9.59 0.26
N THR A 53 -17.55 8.61 -0.63
CA THR A 53 -18.43 8.76 -1.80
C THR A 53 -19.75 8.02 -1.66
N LYS A 54 -19.97 7.32 -0.54
CA LYS A 54 -21.14 6.46 -0.30
C LYS A 54 -21.31 5.38 -1.39
N GLY A 55 -20.18 4.78 -1.80
CA GLY A 55 -20.20 3.62 -2.71
C GLY A 55 -20.02 3.93 -4.18
N ASP A 56 -19.60 5.14 -4.55
CA ASP A 56 -19.33 5.43 -5.96
C ASP A 56 -18.20 4.56 -6.54
N MET A 57 -18.47 3.95 -7.68
CA MET A 57 -17.54 3.12 -8.46
C MET A 57 -17.32 3.66 -9.86
N ASN A 58 -17.69 4.92 -10.13
CA ASN A 58 -17.52 5.53 -11.45
C ASN A 58 -16.10 6.10 -11.62
N PHE A 59 -15.15 5.19 -11.76
CA PHE A 59 -13.74 5.45 -12.10
C PHE A 59 -13.19 4.26 -12.88
N ASP A 60 -12.22 4.50 -13.73
CA ASP A 60 -11.50 3.49 -14.51
C ASP A 60 -10.29 2.92 -13.76
N ASP A 61 -9.67 3.71 -12.89
CA ASP A 61 -8.53 3.34 -12.06
C ASP A 61 -8.64 4.04 -10.70
N ILE A 62 -8.41 3.31 -9.62
CA ILE A 62 -8.46 3.84 -8.25
C ILE A 62 -7.46 5.00 -8.05
N SER A 63 -6.36 5.02 -8.80
CA SER A 63 -5.35 6.07 -8.76
C SER A 63 -5.82 7.38 -9.42
N ARG A 64 -6.94 7.36 -10.16
CA ARG A 64 -7.57 8.58 -10.67
C ARG A 64 -8.35 9.32 -9.57
N VAL A 65 -8.97 8.58 -8.68
CA VAL A 65 -9.81 9.15 -7.61
C VAL A 65 -9.08 9.25 -6.27
N VAL A 66 -8.04 8.44 -6.04
CA VAL A 66 -7.11 8.53 -4.92
C VAL A 66 -5.68 8.58 -5.49
N PRO A 67 -5.24 9.74 -6.00
CA PRO A 67 -3.99 9.86 -6.76
C PRO A 67 -2.76 9.47 -5.95
N TRP A 68 -1.78 8.87 -6.63
CA TRP A 68 -0.49 8.54 -6.07
C TRP A 68 0.45 9.73 -6.17
N ILE A 69 0.82 10.31 -5.02
CA ILE A 69 1.59 11.56 -4.95
C ILE A 69 2.86 11.48 -5.80
N GLU A 70 3.64 10.41 -5.66
CA GLU A 70 4.93 10.24 -6.33
C GLU A 70 4.82 10.09 -7.85
N THR A 71 3.69 9.63 -8.37
CA THR A 71 3.52 9.38 -9.81
C THR A 71 2.61 10.38 -10.53
N SER A 72 1.92 11.25 -9.80
CA SER A 72 0.94 12.18 -10.39
C SER A 72 1.54 13.06 -11.47
N GLY A 73 2.79 13.51 -11.30
CA GLY A 73 3.49 14.30 -12.32
C GLY A 73 3.73 13.54 -13.62
N SER A 74 4.14 12.27 -13.53
CA SER A 74 4.33 11.40 -14.69
C SER A 74 2.99 11.09 -15.40
N LEU A 75 1.90 11.00 -14.63
CA LEU A 75 0.56 10.74 -15.13
C LEU A 75 -0.16 11.99 -15.67
N GLY A 76 0.48 13.17 -15.63
CA GLY A 76 -0.14 14.42 -16.03
C GLY A 76 -1.32 14.84 -15.17
N LEU A 77 -1.42 14.34 -13.93
CA LEU A 77 -2.47 14.68 -12.99
C LEU A 77 -2.10 15.93 -12.19
N ASP A 78 -3.05 16.84 -12.05
CA ASP A 78 -2.93 17.92 -11.07
C ASP A 78 -3.22 17.36 -9.67
N ILE A 79 -2.15 17.14 -8.90
CA ILE A 79 -2.24 16.58 -7.54
C ILE A 79 -3.01 17.49 -6.57
N ASN A 80 -3.15 18.77 -6.88
CA ASN A 80 -3.85 19.75 -6.05
C ASN A 80 -5.31 19.99 -6.47
N ALA A 81 -5.75 19.38 -7.57
CA ALA A 81 -7.13 19.49 -8.03
C ALA A 81 -8.14 19.10 -6.94
N GLU A 82 -9.32 19.69 -7.04
CA GLU A 82 -10.46 19.24 -6.23
C GLU A 82 -10.83 17.81 -6.62
N GLN A 83 -11.16 17.00 -5.61
CA GLN A 83 -11.58 15.61 -5.83
C GLN A 83 -13.10 15.50 -5.73
N LYS A 84 -13.63 14.41 -6.27
CA LYS A 84 -15.07 14.12 -6.34
C LYS A 84 -15.79 14.19 -4.99
N ALA A 85 -15.08 13.93 -3.88
CA ALA A 85 -15.62 13.94 -2.53
C ALA A 85 -14.58 14.37 -1.50
N CYS A 86 -15.07 14.85 -0.36
CA CYS A 86 -14.26 15.19 0.80
C CYS A 86 -14.27 14.05 1.85
N PRO A 87 -13.16 13.88 2.57
CA PRO A 87 -11.86 14.54 2.40
C PRO A 87 -11.16 14.12 1.10
N ARG A 88 -10.21 14.95 0.59
CA ARG A 88 -9.34 14.49 -0.50
C ARG A 88 -8.48 13.33 -0.01
N GLY A 89 -8.24 12.36 -0.86
CA GLY A 89 -7.43 11.18 -0.55
C GLY A 89 -6.29 11.00 -1.52
N PHE A 90 -5.16 10.54 -1.01
CA PHE A 90 -3.94 10.33 -1.78
C PHE A 90 -3.28 9.02 -1.37
N LYS A 91 -2.54 8.43 -2.31
CA LYS A 91 -1.68 7.27 -2.06
C LYS A 91 -0.23 7.75 -1.99
N SER A 92 0.56 7.15 -1.11
CA SER A 92 2.01 7.31 -1.06
C SER A 92 2.68 6.01 -0.57
N HIS A 93 3.97 5.84 -0.89
CA HIS A 93 4.82 4.79 -0.31
C HIS A 93 6.05 5.38 0.40
N LEU A 94 6.00 6.68 0.69
CA LEU A 94 7.10 7.38 1.35
C LEU A 94 7.17 7.02 2.84
N SER A 95 8.39 6.99 3.36
CA SER A 95 8.65 6.97 4.79
C SER A 95 8.12 8.23 5.47
N TYR A 96 7.91 8.16 6.78
CA TYR A 96 7.32 9.29 7.52
C TYR A 96 8.12 10.59 7.35
N ASP A 97 9.45 10.52 7.34
CA ASP A 97 10.34 11.67 7.16
C ASP A 97 10.21 12.34 5.78
N LYS A 98 9.77 11.58 4.76
CA LYS A 98 9.68 12.04 3.36
C LYS A 98 8.28 12.39 2.90
N VAL A 99 7.24 11.85 3.53
CA VAL A 99 5.86 12.17 3.16
C VAL A 99 5.54 13.64 3.46
N PRO A 100 4.84 14.37 2.56
CA PRO A 100 4.40 15.74 2.84
C PRO A 100 3.63 15.84 4.16
N LYS A 101 3.91 16.88 4.96
CA LYS A 101 3.34 17.07 6.29
C LYS A 101 2.11 17.97 6.26
N GLY A 102 1.30 17.90 7.34
CA GLY A 102 0.10 18.72 7.52
C GLY A 102 -1.19 18.03 7.07
N CYS A 103 -1.14 16.71 6.86
CA CYS A 103 -2.30 15.87 6.52
C CYS A 103 -2.64 14.91 7.66
N ARG A 104 -3.71 14.13 7.46
CA ARG A 104 -3.97 12.87 8.17
C ARG A 104 -3.34 11.71 7.40
N TYR A 105 -2.87 10.69 8.10
CA TYR A 105 -2.18 9.56 7.49
C TYR A 105 -2.80 8.24 7.91
N ILE A 106 -3.01 7.34 6.95
CA ILE A 106 -3.36 5.95 7.22
C ILE A 106 -2.15 5.09 6.82
N ASN A 107 -1.49 4.51 7.79
CA ASN A 107 -0.41 3.55 7.57
C ASN A 107 -0.89 2.14 7.88
N VAL A 108 -0.54 1.19 7.04
CA VAL A 108 -0.87 -0.23 7.24
C VAL A 108 0.43 -1.02 7.24
N ILE A 109 0.65 -1.78 8.29
CA ILE A 109 1.74 -2.76 8.34
C ILE A 109 1.23 -4.15 8.01
N ARG A 110 2.13 -5.00 7.51
CA ARG A 110 1.86 -6.39 7.15
C ARG A 110 3.09 -7.24 7.46
N ASN A 111 2.90 -8.54 7.66
CA ASN A 111 4.02 -9.47 7.76
C ASN A 111 5.03 -9.23 6.64
N PRO A 112 6.32 -8.95 6.97
CA PRO A 112 7.35 -8.65 5.96
C PRO A 112 7.57 -9.77 4.95
N ILE A 113 7.38 -11.03 5.35
CA ILE A 113 7.51 -12.20 4.47
C ILE A 113 6.38 -12.20 3.43
N ASP A 114 5.13 -12.02 3.88
CA ASP A 114 3.97 -11.92 3.00
C ASP A 114 4.06 -10.70 2.06
N ALA A 115 4.54 -9.56 2.55
CA ALA A 115 4.72 -8.35 1.76
C ALA A 115 5.80 -8.55 0.69
N ALA A 116 6.92 -9.18 1.03
CA ALA A 116 8.01 -9.47 0.12
C ALA A 116 7.60 -10.46 -0.99
N TYR A 117 6.94 -11.56 -0.64
CA TYR A 117 6.40 -12.51 -1.61
C TYR A 117 5.33 -11.87 -2.52
N SER A 118 4.43 -11.08 -1.95
CA SER A 118 3.45 -10.32 -2.72
C SER A 118 4.10 -9.30 -3.66
N SER A 119 5.26 -8.74 -3.29
CA SER A 119 6.04 -7.85 -4.16
C SER A 119 6.64 -8.61 -5.34
N PHE A 120 7.21 -9.79 -5.11
CA PHE A 120 7.69 -10.66 -6.19
C PHE A 120 6.58 -10.97 -7.19
N LYS A 121 5.44 -11.44 -6.71
CA LYS A 121 4.31 -11.79 -7.59
C LYS A 121 3.75 -10.60 -8.36
N PHE A 122 3.78 -9.40 -7.79
CA PHE A 122 3.41 -8.18 -8.49
C PHE A 122 4.43 -7.84 -9.59
N MET A 123 5.73 -7.99 -9.33
CA MET A 123 6.76 -7.75 -10.33
C MET A 123 6.73 -8.79 -11.45
N GLU A 124 6.45 -10.06 -11.13
CA GLU A 124 6.23 -11.13 -12.11
C GLU A 124 5.03 -10.84 -13.02
N GLY A 125 3.99 -10.16 -12.49
CA GLY A 125 2.86 -9.72 -13.30
C GLY A 125 3.11 -8.46 -14.15
N TRP A 126 4.15 -7.68 -13.84
CA TRP A 126 4.37 -6.37 -14.47
C TRP A 126 5.63 -6.28 -15.31
N TYR A 127 6.76 -6.78 -14.80
CA TYR A 127 8.08 -6.53 -15.38
C TYR A 127 8.88 -7.80 -15.60
N ILE A 128 8.60 -8.86 -14.88
CA ILE A 128 9.34 -10.12 -14.90
C ILE A 128 8.50 -11.16 -15.62
N GLU A 129 9.03 -11.74 -16.68
CA GLU A 129 8.39 -12.88 -17.33
C GLU A 129 8.31 -14.06 -16.35
N PRO A 130 7.10 -14.66 -16.17
CA PRO A 130 6.91 -15.75 -15.21
C PRO A 130 7.92 -16.89 -15.43
N GLY A 131 8.55 -17.32 -14.33
CA GLY A 131 9.55 -18.39 -14.32
C GLY A 131 10.98 -18.00 -14.70
N THR A 132 11.25 -16.72 -15.02
CA THR A 132 12.62 -16.27 -15.37
C THR A 132 13.45 -15.88 -14.16
N VAL A 133 12.81 -15.48 -13.06
CA VAL A 133 13.43 -15.17 -11.77
C VAL A 133 12.69 -15.93 -10.69
N SER A 134 13.39 -16.57 -9.77
CA SER A 134 12.76 -17.23 -8.64
C SER A 134 12.31 -16.23 -7.56
N ALA A 135 11.30 -16.62 -6.77
CA ALA A 135 10.86 -15.82 -5.62
C ALA A 135 12.01 -15.59 -4.63
N ASP A 136 12.78 -16.62 -4.37
CA ASP A 136 13.92 -16.58 -3.46
C ASP A 136 15.00 -15.59 -3.92
N GLU A 137 15.39 -15.63 -5.17
CA GLU A 137 16.38 -14.71 -5.74
C GLU A 137 15.90 -13.26 -5.63
N PHE A 138 14.68 -13.00 -6.04
CA PHE A 138 14.10 -11.65 -5.99
C PHE A 138 14.00 -11.12 -4.55
N VAL A 139 13.44 -11.93 -3.64
CA VAL A 139 13.22 -11.50 -2.25
C VAL A 139 14.56 -11.33 -1.52
N LEU A 140 15.51 -12.24 -1.71
CA LEU A 140 16.83 -12.16 -1.06
C LEU A 140 17.59 -10.88 -1.47
N GLN A 141 17.57 -10.52 -2.76
CA GLN A 141 18.20 -9.29 -3.24
C GLN A 141 17.56 -8.03 -2.63
N ASN A 142 16.23 -8.01 -2.54
CA ASN A 142 15.51 -6.86 -1.97
C ASN A 142 15.59 -6.82 -0.44
N ALA A 143 15.64 -7.96 0.23
CA ALA A 143 15.85 -8.05 1.68
C ALA A 143 17.14 -7.36 2.13
N LYS A 144 18.24 -7.48 1.36
CA LYS A 144 19.53 -6.83 1.63
C LYS A 144 19.39 -5.31 1.77
N LYS A 145 18.48 -4.69 1.01
CA LYS A 145 18.23 -3.25 1.05
C LYS A 145 17.51 -2.82 2.34
N GLY A 146 16.69 -3.68 2.96
CA GLY A 146 15.95 -3.41 4.19
C GLY A 146 14.92 -2.27 4.07
N GLU A 147 14.42 -1.98 2.86
CA GLU A 147 13.53 -0.82 2.60
C GLU A 147 12.21 -0.92 3.35
N TYR A 148 11.59 -2.11 3.39
CA TYR A 148 10.40 -2.37 4.19
C TYR A 148 10.64 -2.02 5.67
N HIS A 149 11.73 -2.52 6.24
CA HIS A 149 12.04 -2.34 7.65
C HIS A 149 12.33 -0.88 8.00
N ARG A 150 13.04 -0.14 7.12
CA ARG A 150 13.26 1.31 7.30
C ARG A 150 11.99 2.11 7.19
N HIS A 151 11.11 1.79 6.22
CA HIS A 151 9.80 2.41 6.14
C HIS A 151 9.00 2.14 7.43
N PHE A 152 8.95 0.90 7.88
CA PHE A 152 8.25 0.51 9.11
C PHE A 152 8.72 1.35 10.32
N VAL A 153 10.04 1.40 10.58
CA VAL A 153 10.57 2.12 11.74
C VAL A 153 10.42 3.64 11.63
N SER A 154 10.30 4.19 10.41
CA SER A 154 10.05 5.62 10.24
C SER A 154 8.64 6.01 10.72
N TRP A 155 7.66 5.13 10.57
CA TRP A 155 6.27 5.36 10.99
C TRP A 155 6.01 4.94 12.45
N TRP A 156 6.77 4.01 12.98
CA TRP A 156 6.51 3.42 14.30
C TRP A 156 6.45 4.44 15.46
N PRO A 157 7.34 5.44 15.58
CA PRO A 157 7.25 6.46 16.63
C PRO A 157 5.97 7.29 16.57
N HIS A 158 5.38 7.42 15.38
CA HIS A 158 4.21 8.23 15.09
C HIS A 158 2.87 7.47 15.13
N ARG A 159 2.90 6.19 15.50
CA ARG A 159 1.71 5.32 15.51
C ARG A 159 0.58 5.79 16.46
N ASN A 160 0.91 6.65 17.43
CA ASN A 160 -0.03 7.20 18.41
C ASN A 160 -0.34 8.68 18.15
N ASP A 161 0.21 9.29 17.10
CA ASP A 161 -0.09 10.69 16.78
C ASP A 161 -1.57 10.82 16.35
N GLU A 162 -2.25 11.88 16.79
CA GLU A 162 -3.69 12.09 16.53
C GLU A 162 -4.04 12.11 15.04
N ASN A 163 -3.10 12.52 14.20
CA ASN A 163 -3.26 12.56 12.75
C ASN A 163 -2.74 11.30 12.04
N VAL A 164 -2.46 10.20 12.76
CA VAL A 164 -1.99 8.93 12.20
C VAL A 164 -2.91 7.79 12.63
N LEU A 165 -3.56 7.15 11.67
CA LEU A 165 -4.24 5.87 11.87
C LEU A 165 -3.30 4.75 11.48
N TYR A 166 -2.87 3.96 12.46
CA TYR A 166 -1.93 2.86 12.26
C TYR A 166 -2.67 1.52 12.30
N LEU A 167 -2.70 0.79 11.19
CA LEU A 167 -3.46 -0.44 11.02
C LEU A 167 -2.54 -1.64 10.80
N VAL A 168 -3.05 -2.83 11.11
CA VAL A 168 -2.41 -4.12 10.87
C VAL A 168 -3.22 -4.89 9.84
N TYR A 169 -2.61 -5.28 8.73
CA TYR A 169 -3.27 -5.96 7.62
C TYR A 169 -3.99 -7.24 8.05
N GLU A 170 -3.36 -8.02 8.92
CA GLU A 170 -3.92 -9.27 9.45
C GLU A 170 -5.18 -9.01 10.29
N HIS A 171 -5.21 -7.93 11.08
CA HIS A 171 -6.41 -7.53 11.85
C HIS A 171 -7.51 -7.01 10.92
N MET A 172 -7.16 -6.26 9.88
CA MET A 172 -8.14 -5.84 8.86
C MET A 172 -8.84 -7.05 8.23
N LYS A 173 -8.09 -8.15 8.00
CA LYS A 173 -8.65 -9.40 7.47
C LYS A 173 -9.52 -10.14 8.48
N GLN A 174 -9.18 -10.11 9.75
CA GLN A 174 -9.94 -10.77 10.81
C GLN A 174 -11.26 -10.05 11.08
N ASP A 175 -11.22 -8.70 11.12
CA ASP A 175 -12.40 -7.88 11.38
C ASP A 175 -12.43 -6.63 10.50
N ILE A 176 -12.97 -6.80 9.30
CA ILE A 176 -13.17 -5.70 8.35
C ILE A 176 -14.18 -4.67 8.88
N THR A 177 -15.15 -5.08 9.69
CA THR A 177 -16.16 -4.20 10.27
C THR A 177 -15.51 -3.20 11.23
N SER A 178 -14.67 -3.67 12.14
CA SER A 178 -13.89 -2.80 13.04
C SER A 178 -12.97 -1.87 12.24
N THR A 179 -12.30 -2.38 11.22
CA THR A 179 -11.43 -1.58 10.35
C THR A 179 -12.19 -0.44 9.67
N ILE A 180 -13.35 -0.72 9.07
CA ILE A 180 -14.19 0.29 8.42
C ILE A 180 -14.62 1.36 9.43
N LYS A 181 -15.06 0.96 10.63
CA LYS A 181 -15.44 1.89 11.70
C LYS A 181 -14.27 2.81 12.11
N LYS A 182 -13.06 2.25 12.28
CA LYS A 182 -11.85 3.01 12.61
C LYS A 182 -11.51 4.02 11.52
N ILE A 183 -11.53 3.61 10.25
CA ILE A 183 -11.26 4.51 9.12
C ILE A 183 -12.33 5.60 9.04
N ALA A 184 -13.62 5.27 9.13
CA ALA A 184 -14.72 6.24 9.07
C ALA A 184 -14.60 7.29 10.17
N ALA A 185 -14.35 6.88 11.41
CA ALA A 185 -14.13 7.78 12.54
C ALA A 185 -12.92 8.69 12.31
N PHE A 186 -11.79 8.12 11.84
CA PHE A 186 -10.56 8.87 11.60
C PHE A 186 -10.70 9.93 10.50
N ILE A 187 -11.47 9.65 9.45
CA ILE A 187 -11.73 10.61 8.36
C ILE A 187 -12.99 11.44 8.58
N GLU A 188 -13.61 11.35 9.76
CA GLU A 188 -14.78 12.11 10.18
C GLU A 188 -16.01 11.92 9.27
N ILE A 189 -16.22 10.71 8.77
CA ILE A 189 -17.40 10.33 8.01
C ILE A 189 -18.42 9.66 8.94
N ALA A 190 -19.64 10.22 8.99
CA ALA A 190 -20.74 9.60 9.71
C ALA A 190 -21.09 8.25 9.07
N LEU A 191 -20.94 7.18 9.83
CA LEU A 191 -21.14 5.81 9.38
C LEU A 191 -22.49 5.28 9.87
N ASP A 192 -23.45 5.20 8.97
CA ASP A 192 -24.71 4.46 9.20
C ASP A 192 -24.57 2.99 8.75
N GLN A 193 -25.62 2.21 8.98
CA GLN A 193 -25.61 0.78 8.66
C GLN A 193 -25.52 0.54 7.15
N ASP A 194 -26.19 1.34 6.33
CA ASP A 194 -26.18 1.18 4.87
C ASP A 194 -24.78 1.45 4.30
N LEU A 195 -24.12 2.51 4.78
CA LEU A 195 -22.76 2.83 4.39
C LEU A 195 -21.76 1.76 4.86
N LEU A 196 -21.96 1.19 6.04
CA LEU A 196 -21.14 0.09 6.53
C LEU A 196 -21.28 -1.13 5.61
N GLU A 197 -22.50 -1.54 5.28
CA GLU A 197 -22.72 -2.74 4.44
C GLU A 197 -22.23 -2.55 3.01
N ILE A 198 -22.44 -1.37 2.39
CA ILE A 198 -21.88 -1.12 1.06
C ILE A 198 -20.36 -1.09 1.07
N THR A 199 -19.75 -0.54 2.13
CA THR A 199 -18.28 -0.52 2.27
C THR A 199 -17.72 -1.92 2.46
N LYS A 200 -18.35 -2.76 3.27
CA LYS A 200 -17.99 -4.19 3.41
C LYS A 200 -18.08 -4.91 2.06
N LYS A 201 -19.17 -4.70 1.32
CA LYS A 201 -19.36 -5.30 0.00
C LYS A 201 -18.29 -4.87 -0.97
N HIS A 202 -18.06 -3.56 -1.15
CA HIS A 202 -17.12 -3.02 -2.14
C HIS A 202 -15.64 -3.28 -1.78
N SER A 203 -15.35 -3.52 -0.52
CA SER A 203 -14.00 -3.91 -0.07
C SER A 203 -13.80 -5.42 0.09
N SER A 204 -14.82 -6.24 -0.22
CA SER A 204 -14.67 -7.69 -0.20
C SER A 204 -13.74 -8.17 -1.31
N PHE A 205 -13.05 -9.28 -1.06
CA PHE A 205 -12.15 -9.89 -2.04
C PHE A 205 -12.89 -10.22 -3.35
N SER A 206 -14.09 -10.82 -3.27
CA SER A 206 -14.89 -11.19 -4.44
C SER A 206 -15.28 -9.98 -5.28
N PHE A 207 -15.74 -8.88 -4.64
CA PHE A 207 -16.10 -7.66 -5.36
C PHE A 207 -14.88 -7.01 -6.03
N MET A 208 -13.77 -6.91 -5.32
CA MET A 208 -12.55 -6.31 -5.88
C MET A 208 -11.94 -7.16 -7.01
N THR A 209 -12.08 -8.50 -6.95
CA THR A 209 -11.66 -9.40 -8.05
C THR A 209 -12.59 -9.25 -9.27
N GLU A 210 -13.90 -9.12 -9.04
CA GLU A 210 -14.87 -8.87 -10.13
C GLU A 210 -14.60 -7.56 -10.90
N HIS A 211 -13.95 -6.59 -10.22
CA HIS A 211 -13.63 -5.26 -10.78
C HIS A 211 -12.11 -5.02 -10.81
N GLU A 212 -11.31 -6.07 -11.01
CA GLU A 212 -9.84 -6.00 -10.88
C GLU A 212 -9.19 -5.01 -11.85
N ASP A 213 -9.81 -4.78 -13.02
CA ASP A 213 -9.41 -3.79 -14.01
C ASP A 213 -9.32 -2.36 -13.45
N ARG A 214 -10.05 -2.04 -12.38
CA ARG A 214 -10.03 -0.74 -11.69
C ARG A 214 -8.95 -0.61 -10.62
N PHE A 215 -8.24 -1.69 -10.33
CA PHE A 215 -7.28 -1.79 -9.23
C PHE A 215 -5.86 -2.20 -9.65
N ASP A 216 -5.58 -2.27 -10.95
CA ASP A 216 -4.34 -2.80 -11.50
C ASP A 216 -3.30 -1.75 -11.90
N ASP A 217 -3.50 -0.46 -11.53
CA ASP A 217 -2.67 0.68 -11.96
C ASP A 217 -2.53 0.79 -13.48
N ALA A 218 -3.60 0.52 -14.23
CA ALA A 218 -3.63 0.60 -15.69
C ALA A 218 -3.15 1.97 -16.21
N MET A 219 -3.47 3.04 -15.50
CA MET A 219 -3.00 4.39 -15.83
C MET A 219 -1.48 4.47 -15.89
N LEU A 220 -0.80 3.90 -14.89
CA LEU A 220 0.66 3.92 -14.82
C LEU A 220 1.28 2.99 -15.87
N ARG A 221 0.70 1.79 -16.02
CA ARG A 221 1.16 0.79 -17.00
C ARG A 221 1.05 1.28 -18.44
N ASN A 222 -0.06 1.93 -18.79
CA ASN A 222 -0.34 2.37 -20.17
C ASN A 222 0.50 3.59 -20.59
N GLN A 223 1.17 4.26 -19.68
CA GLN A 223 2.06 5.38 -19.99
C GLN A 223 3.50 4.94 -20.26
N SER A 224 3.91 3.74 -19.86
CA SER A 224 5.24 3.24 -20.20
C SER A 224 5.28 2.82 -21.66
N GLU A 225 6.34 3.18 -22.40
CA GLU A 225 6.61 2.64 -23.75
C GLU A 225 6.73 1.09 -23.72
N ALA A 226 6.99 0.52 -22.54
CA ALA A 226 6.95 -0.90 -22.23
C ALA A 226 5.53 -1.42 -21.91
N GLY A 227 4.47 -0.79 -22.40
CA GLY A 227 3.06 -1.14 -22.14
C GLY A 227 2.60 -2.55 -22.50
N VAL A 228 3.55 -3.41 -22.88
CA VAL A 228 3.32 -4.84 -23.11
C VAL A 228 3.74 -5.59 -21.86
N LEU A 229 2.76 -6.17 -21.17
CA LEU A 229 3.04 -7.09 -20.07
C LEU A 229 3.83 -8.31 -20.56
N PRO A 230 4.71 -8.88 -19.74
CA PRO A 230 5.37 -10.13 -20.07
C PRO A 230 4.35 -11.23 -20.39
N LYS A 231 4.70 -12.13 -21.33
CA LYS A 231 3.81 -13.22 -21.73
C LYS A 231 3.42 -14.10 -20.54
N GLY A 232 2.12 -14.34 -20.37
CA GLY A 232 1.58 -15.15 -19.27
C GLY A 232 1.57 -14.44 -17.91
N SER A 233 1.79 -13.11 -17.89
CA SER A 233 1.74 -12.33 -16.67
C SER A 233 0.30 -12.08 -16.21
N ASP A 234 0.14 -11.87 -14.88
CA ASP A 234 -1.10 -11.42 -14.25
C ASP A 234 -0.81 -10.13 -13.50
N SER A 235 -1.29 -9.00 -14.05
CA SER A 235 -1.09 -7.67 -13.49
C SER A 235 -2.04 -7.34 -12.33
N SER A 236 -2.97 -8.23 -12.01
CA SER A 236 -3.95 -8.02 -10.94
C SER A 236 -3.27 -7.82 -9.59
N LYS A 237 -3.69 -6.79 -8.87
CA LYS A 237 -3.29 -6.57 -7.46
C LYS A 237 -4.15 -7.38 -6.49
N VAL A 238 -5.33 -7.81 -6.92
CA VAL A 238 -6.30 -8.57 -6.11
C VAL A 238 -6.18 -10.04 -6.51
N ARG A 239 -5.15 -10.75 -5.99
CA ARG A 239 -4.83 -12.10 -6.49
C ARG A 239 -5.30 -13.25 -5.61
N VAL A 240 -4.78 -13.36 -4.42
CA VAL A 240 -5.03 -14.52 -3.54
C VAL A 240 -5.67 -14.10 -2.22
N GLY A 241 -5.33 -12.92 -1.73
CA GLY A 241 -5.89 -12.38 -0.49
C GLY A 241 -5.62 -13.23 0.77
N LYS A 242 -4.66 -14.14 0.75
CA LYS A 242 -4.34 -15.01 1.87
C LYS A 242 -3.11 -14.51 2.64
N VAL A 243 -3.00 -14.90 3.90
CA VAL A 243 -1.90 -14.59 4.81
C VAL A 243 -1.16 -15.88 5.14
N GLY A 244 0.17 -15.83 5.16
CA GLY A 244 1.02 -16.99 5.48
C GLY A 244 1.15 -18.01 4.34
N GLU A 245 0.65 -17.69 3.14
CA GLU A 245 0.84 -18.54 1.95
C GLU A 245 1.92 -17.92 1.05
N TYR A 246 3.13 -18.38 1.21
CA TYR A 246 4.28 -18.01 0.41
C TYR A 246 5.15 -19.24 0.12
N ASP A 247 5.76 -19.23 -1.06
CA ASP A 247 6.73 -20.24 -1.48
C ASP A 247 8.12 -19.57 -1.47
N LEU A 248 8.75 -19.58 -0.30
CA LEU A 248 10.06 -19.02 -0.03
C LEU A 248 10.88 -20.01 0.79
N GLY A 249 12.16 -20.16 0.42
CA GLY A 249 13.11 -20.98 1.14
C GLY A 249 13.43 -20.44 2.54
N GLU A 250 13.87 -21.34 3.42
CA GLU A 250 14.22 -20.99 4.81
C GLU A 250 15.32 -19.92 4.90
N GLU A 251 16.30 -19.94 3.99
CA GLU A 251 17.38 -18.95 3.93
C GLU A 251 16.84 -17.53 3.69
N VAL A 252 15.86 -17.39 2.81
CA VAL A 252 15.22 -16.10 2.49
C VAL A 252 14.44 -15.57 3.69
N ILE A 253 13.68 -16.46 4.33
CA ILE A 253 12.93 -16.15 5.56
C ILE A 253 13.91 -15.72 6.67
N ALA A 254 15.02 -16.43 6.83
CA ALA A 254 16.06 -16.08 7.79
C ALA A 254 16.67 -14.71 7.50
N ALA A 255 16.94 -14.37 6.24
CA ALA A 255 17.48 -13.08 5.84
C ALA A 255 16.51 -11.92 6.18
N LEU A 256 15.20 -12.09 5.97
CA LEU A 256 14.19 -11.11 6.37
C LEU A 256 14.12 -10.94 7.89
N ASN A 257 14.21 -12.04 8.64
CA ASN A 257 14.23 -12.00 10.10
C ASN A 257 15.51 -11.33 10.64
N VAL A 258 16.66 -11.54 10.01
CA VAL A 258 17.90 -10.81 10.35
C VAL A 258 17.69 -9.30 10.18
N LYS A 259 17.07 -8.87 9.09
CA LYS A 259 16.76 -7.44 8.89
C LYS A 259 15.79 -6.89 9.93
N TRP A 260 14.85 -7.71 10.39
CA TRP A 260 13.99 -7.33 11.51
C TRP A 260 14.80 -7.08 12.78
N GLN A 261 15.71 -7.99 13.13
CA GLN A 261 16.58 -7.87 14.30
C GLN A 261 17.52 -6.64 14.21
N GLU A 262 18.07 -6.37 13.02
CA GLU A 262 19.00 -5.26 12.81
C GLU A 262 18.31 -3.89 12.83
N ILE A 263 17.09 -3.76 12.30
CA ILE A 263 16.48 -2.47 12.02
C ILE A 263 15.24 -2.23 12.90
N VAL A 264 14.38 -3.22 13.09
CA VAL A 264 13.09 -3.03 13.77
C VAL A 264 13.18 -3.25 15.26
N MET A 265 13.82 -4.33 15.68
CA MET A 265 13.94 -4.68 17.12
C MET A 265 14.54 -3.54 17.96
N PRO A 266 15.61 -2.84 17.53
CA PRO A 266 16.20 -1.75 18.32
C PRO A 266 15.24 -0.57 18.56
N VAL A 267 14.26 -0.37 17.65
CA VAL A 267 13.30 0.75 17.74
C VAL A 267 12.03 0.34 18.48
N THR A 268 11.60 -0.91 18.31
CA THR A 268 10.29 -1.37 18.80
C THR A 268 10.37 -2.18 20.08
N GLY A 269 11.52 -2.81 20.35
CA GLY A 269 11.71 -3.78 21.43
C GLY A 269 11.18 -5.19 21.11
N PHE A 270 10.53 -5.42 19.95
CA PHE A 270 9.96 -6.71 19.58
C PHE A 270 10.91 -7.52 18.69
N GLY A 271 11.21 -8.75 19.11
CA GLY A 271 12.12 -9.66 18.40
C GLY A 271 11.58 -10.21 17.09
N SER A 272 10.26 -10.10 16.84
CA SER A 272 9.64 -10.56 15.58
C SER A 272 8.34 -9.81 15.29
N TYR A 273 7.90 -9.85 14.02
CA TYR A 273 6.59 -9.34 13.64
C TYR A 273 5.45 -10.06 14.39
N LYS A 274 5.57 -11.39 14.57
CA LYS A 274 4.59 -12.19 15.31
C LYS A 274 4.46 -11.73 16.77
N GLU A 275 5.59 -11.45 17.43
CA GLU A 275 5.61 -10.93 18.80
C GLU A 275 4.97 -9.54 18.86
N LEU A 276 5.29 -8.67 17.89
CA LEU A 276 4.73 -7.33 17.81
C LEU A 276 3.20 -7.36 17.68
N ILE A 277 2.63 -8.14 16.76
CA ILE A 277 1.17 -8.19 16.59
C ILE A 277 0.44 -8.92 17.73
N ALA A 278 1.11 -9.82 18.44
CA ALA A 278 0.56 -10.48 19.63
C ALA A 278 0.57 -9.57 20.86
N SER A 279 1.40 -8.53 20.86
CA SER A 279 1.43 -7.54 21.94
C SER A 279 0.22 -6.59 21.77
N ARG A 280 -0.41 -6.18 22.88
CA ARG A 280 -1.43 -5.12 22.89
C ARG A 280 -0.84 -3.71 22.67
N ALA A 281 0.41 -3.62 22.23
CA ALA A 281 1.11 -2.37 21.98
C ALA A 281 0.66 -1.66 20.68
N HIS A 282 -0.38 -2.19 20.01
CA HIS A 282 -0.99 -1.52 18.86
C HIS A 282 -1.90 -0.40 19.35
N PRO A 283 -1.70 0.83 18.86
CA PRO A 283 -2.66 1.90 19.06
C PRO A 283 -3.99 1.49 18.40
N ASN A 284 -5.10 1.84 19.01
CA ASN A 284 -6.47 1.61 18.54
C ASN A 284 -7.12 0.24 18.85
N GLU A 285 -6.65 -0.50 19.86
CA GLU A 285 -7.38 -1.63 20.44
C GLU A 285 -8.06 -1.25 21.80
N GLY A 286 -8.52 0.00 21.91
CA GLY A 286 -9.35 0.48 23.02
C GLY A 286 -10.80 0.62 22.61
#